data_9530f7fa4318c6deeeabf18606af054f
#
_entry.id   9530f7fa4318c6deeeabf18606af054f
#
_cell.length_a   1.000
_cell.length_b   1.000
_cell.length_c   1.000
_cell.angle_alpha   90.00
_cell.angle_beta   90.00
_cell.angle_gamma   90.00
#
_symmetry.space_group_name_H-M   'P 1'
#
loop_
_entity.id
_entity.type
_entity.pdbx_description
1 polymer ?
#
loop_
_entity_poly.entity_id
_entity_poly.type
_entity_poly.pdbx_seq_one_letter_code
_entity_poly.pdbx_strand_id
1 'polypeptide(L)'
;TPAFNALLKILEEPPEHLLFILATTELHKVPATILSRCQRFSFRRISQEDIAARLQYVAYQENIDLDDGAARVIARLADGGMRDGLSLLDQCASATTGELTAERVYACLGIAGERKCGEMMGYIAAHDTKNALELFNRLYTEGKDLSAMLDEMACLTRDLLVLKTAGNAGITMLSGVASDKEALELTKALTSAELVRMMERLQETMAGFTRSASRRMDAELCIVE
;
A
#
# COMPACT_ATOMS: atom_id res chain seq x y z
N THR A 1 7.67 -24.83 -19.74
CA THR A 1 6.70 -24.45 -20.77
C THR A 1 7.32 -24.58 -22.16
N PRO A 2 6.54 -24.82 -23.24
CA PRO A 2 7.08 -24.96 -24.59
C PRO A 2 7.98 -23.80 -25.03
N ALA A 3 7.65 -22.57 -24.63
CA ALA A 3 8.45 -21.37 -24.94
C ALA A 3 9.88 -21.43 -24.36
N PHE A 4 10.05 -21.87 -23.11
CA PHE A 4 11.38 -22.01 -22.51
C PHE A 4 12.20 -23.12 -23.21
N ASN A 5 11.57 -24.21 -23.61
CA ASN A 5 12.26 -25.27 -24.34
C ASN A 5 12.78 -24.82 -25.72
N ALA A 6 12.03 -23.93 -26.40
CA ALA A 6 12.48 -23.34 -27.66
C ALA A 6 13.70 -22.42 -27.49
N LEU A 7 13.82 -21.76 -26.34
CA LEU A 7 14.94 -20.87 -26.03
C LEU A 7 16.23 -21.59 -25.62
N LEU A 8 16.13 -22.85 -25.13
CA LEU A 8 17.29 -23.56 -24.59
C LEU A 8 18.47 -23.64 -25.55
N LYS A 9 18.24 -23.97 -26.81
CA LYS A 9 19.30 -24.07 -27.84
C LYS A 9 20.04 -22.75 -28.05
N ILE A 10 19.30 -21.64 -28.09
CA ILE A 10 19.87 -20.31 -28.32
C ILE A 10 20.59 -19.80 -27.05
N LEU A 11 20.13 -20.20 -25.88
CA LEU A 11 20.78 -19.85 -24.61
C LEU A 11 22.05 -20.65 -24.35
N GLU A 12 22.19 -21.85 -24.95
CA GLU A 12 23.40 -22.68 -24.87
C GLU A 12 24.51 -22.14 -25.78
N GLU A 13 24.16 -21.74 -27.00
CA GLU A 13 25.06 -21.22 -28.00
C GLU A 13 24.52 -19.91 -28.60
N PRO A 14 24.52 -18.81 -27.83
CA PRO A 14 23.98 -17.55 -28.31
C PRO A 14 24.86 -16.95 -29.40
N PRO A 15 24.32 -16.40 -30.50
CA PRO A 15 25.04 -15.58 -31.44
C PRO A 15 25.71 -14.38 -30.77
N GLU A 16 26.89 -13.95 -31.21
CA GLU A 16 27.65 -12.86 -30.57
C GLU A 16 26.88 -11.53 -30.41
N HIS A 17 25.92 -11.29 -31.27
CA HIS A 17 25.09 -10.06 -31.27
C HIS A 17 23.80 -10.18 -30.45
N LEU A 18 23.54 -11.32 -29.76
CA LEU A 18 22.29 -11.58 -29.07
C LEU A 18 22.49 -11.58 -27.56
N LEU A 19 21.73 -10.72 -26.87
CA LEU A 19 21.66 -10.66 -25.41
C LEU A 19 20.22 -10.95 -24.97
N PHE A 20 20.05 -11.90 -24.02
CA PHE A 20 18.76 -12.16 -23.39
C PHE A 20 18.66 -11.48 -22.04
N ILE A 21 17.58 -10.72 -21.83
CA ILE A 21 17.20 -10.16 -20.53
C ILE A 21 15.84 -10.77 -20.15
N LEU A 22 15.85 -11.60 -19.10
CA LEU A 22 14.64 -12.20 -18.56
C LEU A 22 14.29 -11.51 -17.24
N ALA A 23 13.08 -11.00 -17.13
CA ALA A 23 12.58 -10.36 -15.90
C ALA A 23 11.33 -11.09 -15.41
N THR A 24 11.31 -11.45 -14.14
CA THR A 24 10.16 -12.11 -13.50
C THR A 24 10.12 -11.84 -12.01
N THR A 25 8.94 -11.77 -11.45
CA THR A 25 8.70 -11.81 -9.99
C THR A 25 8.56 -13.23 -9.47
N GLU A 26 8.41 -14.24 -10.35
CA GLU A 26 8.13 -15.63 -10.02
C GLU A 26 9.26 -16.56 -10.47
N LEU A 27 10.41 -16.44 -9.80
CA LEU A 27 11.60 -17.22 -10.14
C LEU A 27 11.35 -18.73 -10.13
N HIS A 28 10.44 -19.23 -9.26
CA HIS A 28 10.09 -20.64 -9.14
C HIS A 28 9.37 -21.19 -10.39
N LYS A 29 8.81 -20.36 -11.25
CA LYS A 29 8.19 -20.76 -12.53
C LYS A 29 9.20 -20.86 -13.68
N VAL A 30 10.44 -20.38 -13.49
CA VAL A 30 11.50 -20.49 -14.50
C VAL A 30 12.23 -21.82 -14.34
N PRO A 31 12.35 -22.64 -15.40
CA PRO A 31 13.03 -23.92 -15.33
C PRO A 31 14.49 -23.79 -14.88
N ALA A 32 14.97 -24.74 -14.08
CA ALA A 32 16.36 -24.77 -13.59
C ALA A 32 17.38 -24.78 -14.72
N THR A 33 17.04 -25.37 -15.87
CA THR A 33 17.86 -25.41 -17.09
C THR A 33 18.10 -24.02 -17.70
N ILE A 34 17.15 -23.09 -17.56
CA ILE A 34 17.31 -21.68 -17.94
C ILE A 34 18.13 -20.94 -16.89
N LEU A 35 17.78 -21.12 -15.61
CA LEU A 35 18.44 -20.46 -14.50
C LEU A 35 19.94 -20.75 -14.41
N SER A 36 20.36 -21.96 -14.80
CA SER A 36 21.79 -22.34 -14.80
C SER A 36 22.63 -21.66 -15.88
N ARG A 37 21.97 -21.06 -16.90
CA ARG A 37 22.61 -20.39 -18.04
C ARG A 37 22.47 -18.86 -17.97
N CYS A 38 21.88 -18.35 -16.91
CA CYS A 38 21.65 -16.91 -16.73
C CYS A 38 22.40 -16.39 -15.52
N GLN A 39 23.00 -15.21 -15.65
CA GLN A 39 23.43 -14.44 -14.51
C GLN A 39 22.19 -13.87 -13.82
N ARG A 40 22.07 -14.02 -12.49
CA ARG A 40 20.92 -13.59 -11.73
C ARG A 40 21.20 -12.30 -10.99
N PHE A 41 20.25 -11.37 -11.09
CA PHE A 41 20.24 -10.13 -10.35
C PHE A 41 18.93 -10.05 -9.57
N SER A 42 19.00 -9.83 -8.26
CA SER A 42 17.82 -9.65 -7.41
C SER A 42 17.62 -8.17 -7.16
N PHE A 43 16.47 -7.66 -7.55
CA PHE A 43 16.02 -6.31 -7.20
C PHE A 43 15.27 -6.34 -5.89
N ARG A 44 15.53 -5.35 -5.04
CA ARG A 44 14.84 -5.15 -3.77
C ARG A 44 13.84 -4.02 -3.89
N ARG A 45 12.86 -3.99 -2.99
CA ARG A 45 12.00 -2.82 -2.82
C ARG A 45 12.85 -1.62 -2.44
N ILE A 46 12.51 -0.46 -2.99
CA ILE A 46 13.16 0.81 -2.68
C ILE A 46 12.58 1.33 -1.37
N SER A 47 13.38 1.96 -0.52
CA SER A 47 12.89 2.54 0.73
C SER A 47 11.91 3.70 0.46
N GLN A 48 11.00 3.96 1.39
CA GLN A 48 10.06 5.08 1.25
C GLN A 48 10.80 6.42 1.20
N GLU A 49 11.89 6.55 1.95
CA GLU A 49 12.74 7.73 1.97
C GLU A 49 13.40 7.98 0.60
N ASP A 50 13.95 6.92 -0.02
CA ASP A 50 14.57 7.04 -1.34
C ASP A 50 13.54 7.37 -2.43
N ILE A 51 12.34 6.78 -2.35
CA ILE A 51 11.24 7.09 -3.26
C ILE A 51 10.82 8.55 -3.07
N ALA A 52 10.57 9.00 -1.83
CA ALA A 52 10.17 10.37 -1.55
C ALA A 52 11.22 11.38 -2.04
N ALA A 53 12.51 11.14 -1.77
CA ALA A 53 13.60 11.97 -2.26
C ALA A 53 13.64 12.04 -3.80
N ARG A 54 13.40 10.90 -4.47
CA ARG A 54 13.35 10.88 -5.93
C ARG A 54 12.14 11.60 -6.49
N LEU A 55 10.97 11.49 -5.85
CA LEU A 55 9.75 12.22 -6.24
C LEU A 55 9.96 13.73 -6.10
N GLN A 56 10.57 14.19 -5.02
CA GLN A 56 10.94 15.59 -4.83
C GLN A 56 11.89 16.11 -5.92
N TYR A 57 12.90 15.32 -6.27
CA TYR A 57 13.82 15.67 -7.36
C TYR A 57 13.08 15.80 -8.70
N VAL A 58 12.20 14.85 -9.04
CA VAL A 58 11.43 14.89 -10.30
C VAL A 58 10.46 16.07 -10.28
N ALA A 59 9.73 16.28 -9.19
CA ALA A 59 8.80 17.39 -9.03
C ALA A 59 9.50 18.74 -9.26
N TYR A 60 10.70 18.93 -8.69
CA TYR A 60 11.51 20.12 -8.91
C TYR A 60 11.89 20.31 -10.39
N GLN A 61 12.27 19.24 -11.10
CA GLN A 61 12.63 19.31 -12.52
C GLN A 61 11.44 19.63 -13.42
N GLU A 62 10.24 19.12 -13.07
CA GLU A 62 9.00 19.30 -13.81
C GLU A 62 8.19 20.54 -13.36
N ASN A 63 8.74 21.35 -12.43
CA ASN A 63 8.07 22.50 -11.82
C ASN A 63 6.73 22.17 -11.15
N ILE A 64 6.65 21.00 -10.51
CA ILE A 64 5.54 20.58 -9.67
C ILE A 64 5.83 21.02 -8.24
N ASP A 65 4.93 21.79 -7.65
CA ASP A 65 5.04 22.24 -6.26
C ASP A 65 4.56 21.09 -5.33
N LEU A 66 5.51 20.28 -4.88
CA LEU A 66 5.27 19.06 -4.11
C LEU A 66 5.70 19.24 -2.65
N ASP A 67 4.74 19.18 -1.72
CA ASP A 67 5.00 19.18 -0.28
C ASP A 67 5.67 17.87 0.19
N ASP A 68 6.50 17.97 1.23
CA ASP A 68 7.17 16.81 1.83
C ASP A 68 6.20 15.73 2.32
N GLY A 69 5.06 16.15 2.90
CA GLY A 69 4.00 15.25 3.33
C GLY A 69 3.40 14.49 2.16
N ALA A 70 3.12 15.18 1.05
CA ALA A 70 2.61 14.57 -0.18
C ALA A 70 3.61 13.57 -0.77
N ALA A 71 4.90 13.91 -0.83
CA ALA A 71 5.94 13.01 -1.30
C ALA A 71 6.01 11.72 -0.49
N ARG A 72 5.90 11.80 0.84
CA ARG A 72 5.87 10.63 1.73
C ARG A 72 4.62 9.78 1.54
N VAL A 73 3.45 10.39 1.39
CA VAL A 73 2.19 9.66 1.10
C VAL A 73 2.32 8.89 -0.21
N ILE A 74 2.79 9.53 -1.28
CA ILE A 74 2.98 8.86 -2.58
C ILE A 74 4.02 7.74 -2.45
N ALA A 75 5.14 7.97 -1.76
CA ALA A 75 6.18 6.97 -1.55
C ALA A 75 5.67 5.74 -0.78
N ARG A 76 4.82 5.94 0.23
CA ARG A 76 4.15 4.88 0.96
C ARG A 76 3.25 4.04 0.05
N LEU A 77 2.40 4.70 -0.74
CA LEU A 77 1.47 4.05 -1.66
C LEU A 77 2.18 3.30 -2.80
N ALA A 78 3.39 3.74 -3.16
CA ALA A 78 4.22 3.08 -4.18
C ALA A 78 4.79 1.73 -3.74
N ASP A 79 4.72 1.38 -2.44
CA ASP A 79 5.12 0.09 -1.86
C ASP A 79 6.47 -0.44 -2.40
N GLY A 80 7.47 0.43 -2.49
CA GLY A 80 8.81 0.09 -2.95
C GLY A 80 9.00 0.09 -4.48
N GLY A 81 7.97 0.48 -5.26
CA GLY A 81 7.99 0.58 -6.71
C GLY A 81 8.20 2.02 -7.19
N MET A 82 9.36 2.37 -7.74
CA MET A 82 9.61 3.73 -8.27
C MET A 82 8.65 4.09 -9.40
N ARG A 83 8.32 3.13 -10.27
CA ARG A 83 7.39 3.36 -11.38
C ARG A 83 6.00 3.74 -10.87
N ASP A 84 5.53 3.05 -9.84
CA ASP A 84 4.21 3.30 -9.23
C ASP A 84 4.20 4.67 -8.56
N GLY A 85 5.27 5.03 -7.84
CA GLY A 85 5.42 6.36 -7.25
C GLY A 85 5.38 7.49 -8.28
N LEU A 86 6.10 7.35 -9.38
CA LEU A 86 6.09 8.34 -10.47
C LEU A 86 4.73 8.43 -11.16
N SER A 87 4.04 7.30 -11.34
CA SER A 87 2.69 7.28 -11.94
C SER A 87 1.67 7.97 -11.03
N LEU A 88 1.75 7.74 -9.72
CA LEU A 88 0.90 8.42 -8.74
C LEU A 88 1.18 9.94 -8.69
N LEU A 89 2.45 10.34 -8.76
CA LEU A 89 2.83 11.77 -8.82
C LEU A 89 2.24 12.44 -10.06
N ASP A 90 2.39 11.83 -11.23
CA ASP A 90 1.86 12.34 -12.50
C ASP A 90 0.33 12.46 -12.46
N GLN A 91 -0.37 11.43 -11.95
CA GLN A 91 -1.81 11.45 -11.77
C GLN A 91 -2.27 12.61 -10.88
N CYS A 92 -1.62 12.79 -9.72
CA CYS A 92 -1.97 13.84 -8.78
C CYS A 92 -1.64 15.25 -9.31
N ALA A 93 -0.48 15.41 -9.96
CA ALA A 93 -0.07 16.68 -10.54
C ALA A 93 -1.01 17.11 -11.69
N SER A 94 -1.45 16.16 -12.52
CA SER A 94 -2.40 16.41 -13.62
C SER A 94 -3.80 16.78 -13.12
N ALA A 95 -4.22 16.28 -11.97
CA ALA A 95 -5.55 16.52 -11.40
C ALA A 95 -5.61 17.77 -10.49
N THR A 96 -4.46 18.35 -10.12
CA THR A 96 -4.39 19.40 -9.10
C THR A 96 -3.71 20.64 -9.65
N THR A 97 -4.24 21.81 -9.34
CA THR A 97 -3.59 23.10 -9.63
C THR A 97 -2.95 23.69 -8.38
N GLY A 98 -1.68 24.12 -8.47
CA GLY A 98 -0.89 24.67 -7.35
C GLY A 98 -0.25 23.58 -6.50
N GLU A 99 0.14 23.94 -5.27
CA GLU A 99 0.87 23.05 -4.36
C GLU A 99 0.16 21.69 -4.14
N LEU A 100 0.88 20.60 -4.30
CA LEU A 100 0.40 19.25 -4.08
C LEU A 100 0.66 18.85 -2.62
N THR A 101 -0.35 19.00 -1.76
CA THR A 101 -0.30 18.61 -0.35
C THR A 101 -0.78 17.18 -0.13
N ALA A 102 -0.50 16.61 1.05
CA ALA A 102 -0.97 15.27 1.42
C ALA A 102 -2.49 15.13 1.29
N GLU A 103 -3.27 16.13 1.72
CA GLU A 103 -4.73 16.13 1.61
C GLU A 103 -5.21 16.08 0.17
N ARG A 104 -4.53 16.79 -0.72
CA ARG A 104 -4.85 16.78 -2.16
C ARG A 104 -4.51 15.44 -2.81
N VAL A 105 -3.42 14.79 -2.39
CA VAL A 105 -3.09 13.42 -2.83
C VAL A 105 -4.19 12.45 -2.40
N TYR A 106 -4.62 12.47 -1.13
CA TYR A 106 -5.71 11.64 -0.63
C TYR A 106 -7.04 11.90 -1.36
N ALA A 107 -7.33 13.16 -1.66
CA ALA A 107 -8.53 13.53 -2.41
C ALA A 107 -8.48 13.01 -3.86
N CYS A 108 -7.34 13.22 -4.55
CA CYS A 108 -7.13 12.81 -5.93
C CYS A 108 -7.23 11.28 -6.11
N LEU A 109 -6.65 10.53 -5.18
CA LEU A 109 -6.62 9.06 -5.22
C LEU A 109 -7.87 8.40 -4.60
N GLY A 110 -8.81 9.17 -4.08
CA GLY A 110 -10.02 8.65 -3.44
C GLY A 110 -9.77 7.91 -2.12
N ILE A 111 -8.61 8.12 -1.50
CA ILE A 111 -8.20 7.45 -0.26
C ILE A 111 -8.77 8.20 0.94
N ALA A 112 -9.13 7.50 2.03
CA ALA A 112 -9.71 8.11 3.23
C ALA A 112 -8.72 9.06 3.93
N GLY A 113 -7.46 8.68 3.96
CA GLY A 113 -6.37 9.42 4.56
C GLY A 113 -6.13 9.08 6.03
N GLU A 114 -4.91 9.32 6.46
CA GLU A 114 -4.37 8.98 7.78
C GLU A 114 -5.31 9.32 8.94
N ARG A 115 -5.74 10.57 9.00
CA ARG A 115 -6.60 11.06 10.08
C ARG A 115 -7.95 10.35 10.16
N LYS A 116 -8.53 9.96 9.02
CA LYS A 116 -9.83 9.29 8.98
C LYS A 116 -9.75 7.83 9.36
N CYS A 117 -8.69 7.15 9.01
CA CYS A 117 -8.42 5.78 9.45
C CYS A 117 -8.19 5.70 10.96
N GLY A 118 -7.43 6.64 11.53
CA GLY A 118 -7.24 6.75 12.99
C GLY A 118 -8.54 7.03 13.72
N GLU A 119 -9.37 7.97 13.22
CA GLU A 119 -10.68 8.28 13.77
C GLU A 119 -11.62 7.05 13.75
N MET A 120 -11.65 6.31 12.63
CA MET A 120 -12.41 5.07 12.50
C MET A 120 -11.96 4.01 13.49
N MET A 121 -10.66 3.77 13.58
CA MET A 121 -10.08 2.83 14.53
C MET A 121 -10.37 3.22 15.98
N GLY A 122 -10.37 4.51 16.29
CA GLY A 122 -10.75 5.02 17.60
C GLY A 122 -12.19 4.69 17.98
N TYR A 123 -13.14 4.85 17.07
CA TYR A 123 -14.54 4.47 17.31
C TYR A 123 -14.68 2.95 17.49
N ILE A 124 -13.99 2.15 16.68
CA ILE A 124 -14.00 0.69 16.82
C ILE A 124 -13.40 0.28 18.18
N ALA A 125 -12.27 0.84 18.57
CA ALA A 125 -11.63 0.57 19.86
C ALA A 125 -12.51 0.96 21.07
N ALA A 126 -13.35 1.99 20.90
CA ALA A 126 -14.33 2.43 21.91
C ALA A 126 -15.65 1.66 21.85
N HIS A 127 -15.81 0.69 20.95
CA HIS A 127 -17.09 -0.01 20.64
C HIS A 127 -18.23 0.96 20.27
N ASP A 128 -17.88 2.11 19.70
CA ASP A 128 -18.83 3.11 19.23
C ASP A 128 -19.22 2.85 17.77
N THR A 129 -19.97 1.77 17.58
CA THR A 129 -20.42 1.30 16.27
C THR A 129 -21.24 2.38 15.54
N LYS A 130 -22.00 3.20 16.26
CA LYS A 130 -22.80 4.26 15.67
C LYS A 130 -21.91 5.28 14.96
N ASN A 131 -20.94 5.86 15.65
CA ASN A 131 -20.05 6.87 15.07
C ASN A 131 -19.12 6.28 14.00
N ALA A 132 -18.71 5.01 14.15
CA ALA A 132 -17.97 4.29 13.11
C ALA A 132 -18.77 4.18 11.81
N LEU A 133 -20.04 3.76 11.86
CA LEU A 133 -20.92 3.68 10.69
C LEU A 133 -21.26 5.05 10.10
N GLU A 134 -21.46 6.08 10.93
CA GLU A 134 -21.69 7.45 10.46
C GLU A 134 -20.45 7.99 9.70
N LEU A 135 -19.25 7.76 10.23
CA LEU A 135 -18.01 8.12 9.53
C LEU A 135 -17.86 7.35 8.22
N PHE A 136 -18.08 6.04 8.24
CA PHE A 136 -18.04 5.19 7.04
C PHE A 136 -19.00 5.71 5.95
N ASN A 137 -20.27 5.97 6.31
CA ASN A 137 -21.27 6.46 5.37
C ASN A 137 -20.88 7.83 4.78
N ARG A 138 -20.30 8.72 5.59
CA ARG A 138 -19.78 10.01 5.12
C ARG A 138 -18.67 9.81 4.09
N LEU A 139 -17.66 8.98 4.38
CA LEU A 139 -16.54 8.70 3.47
C LEU A 139 -17.04 8.05 2.17
N TYR A 140 -17.99 7.13 2.26
CA TYR A 140 -18.61 6.51 1.09
C TYR A 140 -19.34 7.54 0.22
N THR A 141 -20.11 8.45 0.84
CA THR A 141 -20.84 9.51 0.13
C THR A 141 -19.91 10.55 -0.51
N GLU A 142 -18.74 10.78 0.09
CA GLU A 142 -17.65 11.60 -0.46
C GLU A 142 -16.92 10.92 -1.64
N GLY A 143 -17.31 9.69 -2.00
CA GLY A 143 -16.73 8.95 -3.14
C GLY A 143 -15.40 8.27 -2.83
N LYS A 144 -15.09 7.99 -1.56
CA LYS A 144 -13.87 7.26 -1.20
C LYS A 144 -13.94 5.80 -1.63
N ASP A 145 -12.82 5.25 -2.10
CA ASP A 145 -12.74 3.85 -2.50
C ASP A 145 -12.78 2.92 -1.28
N LEU A 146 -13.72 1.97 -1.29
CA LEU A 146 -13.93 1.04 -0.17
C LEU A 146 -12.76 0.07 0.01
N SER A 147 -12.16 -0.38 -1.09
CA SER A 147 -11.04 -1.31 -1.03
C SER A 147 -9.82 -0.61 -0.43
N ALA A 148 -9.53 0.61 -0.89
CA ALA A 148 -8.44 1.41 -0.37
C ALA A 148 -8.64 1.74 1.13
N MET A 149 -9.88 2.02 1.55
CA MET A 149 -10.19 2.31 2.95
C MET A 149 -9.97 1.09 3.86
N LEU A 150 -10.42 -0.10 3.45
CA LEU A 150 -10.19 -1.33 4.21
C LEU A 150 -8.71 -1.72 4.21
N ASP A 151 -7.98 -1.46 3.13
CA ASP A 151 -6.54 -1.71 3.04
C ASP A 151 -5.76 -0.78 3.99
N GLU A 152 -6.11 0.50 4.07
CA GLU A 152 -5.53 1.43 5.06
C GLU A 152 -5.84 0.98 6.51
N MET A 153 -7.07 0.50 6.77
CA MET A 153 -7.43 -0.06 8.09
C MET A 153 -6.62 -1.32 8.41
N ALA A 154 -6.38 -2.19 7.44
CA ALA A 154 -5.53 -3.38 7.60
C ALA A 154 -4.07 -2.97 7.88
N CYS A 155 -3.53 -1.99 7.15
CA CYS A 155 -2.20 -1.45 7.40
C CYS A 155 -2.07 -0.88 8.82
N LEU A 156 -3.05 -0.09 9.29
CA LEU A 156 -3.07 0.43 10.64
C LEU A 156 -3.16 -0.68 11.69
N THR A 157 -4.05 -1.67 11.48
CA THR A 157 -4.18 -2.82 12.40
C THR A 157 -2.85 -3.59 12.51
N ARG A 158 -2.15 -3.79 11.39
CA ARG A 158 -0.82 -4.39 11.35
C ARG A 158 0.19 -3.55 12.16
N ASP A 159 0.17 -2.24 11.98
CA ASP A 159 1.08 -1.34 12.70
C ASP A 159 0.86 -1.40 14.22
N LEU A 160 -0.40 -1.43 14.67
CA LEU A 160 -0.74 -1.62 16.07
C LEU A 160 -0.27 -2.98 16.62
N LEU A 161 -0.36 -4.05 15.83
CA LEU A 161 0.18 -5.37 16.18
C LEU A 161 1.72 -5.35 16.32
N VAL A 162 2.41 -4.66 15.41
CA VAL A 162 3.87 -4.49 15.46
C VAL A 162 4.26 -3.74 16.74
N LEU A 163 3.58 -2.65 17.09
CA LEU A 163 3.83 -1.90 18.31
C LEU A 163 3.54 -2.73 19.57
N LYS A 164 2.47 -3.53 19.57
CA LYS A 164 2.16 -4.45 20.69
C LYS A 164 3.25 -5.49 20.91
N THR A 165 3.87 -5.97 19.82
CA THR A 165 4.82 -7.09 19.87
C THR A 165 6.26 -6.62 20.08
N ALA A 166 6.67 -5.57 19.35
CA ALA A 166 8.04 -5.06 19.33
C ALA A 166 8.25 -3.79 20.18
N GLY A 167 7.17 -3.22 20.73
CA GLY A 167 7.24 -1.98 21.50
C GLY A 167 7.86 -0.85 20.68
N ASN A 168 8.67 -0.01 21.32
CA ASN A 168 9.31 1.14 20.67
C ASN A 168 10.23 0.74 19.48
N ALA A 169 10.78 -0.47 19.46
CA ALA A 169 11.56 -0.96 18.33
C ALA A 169 10.70 -1.14 17.06
N GLY A 170 9.38 -1.28 17.22
CA GLY A 170 8.43 -1.38 16.11
C GLY A 170 8.19 -0.07 15.37
N ILE A 171 8.51 1.09 15.94
CA ILE A 171 8.23 2.41 15.35
C ILE A 171 8.86 2.53 13.95
N THR A 172 10.08 2.03 13.76
CA THR A 172 10.76 2.05 12.45
C THR A 172 10.14 1.10 11.41
N MET A 173 9.18 0.27 11.81
CA MET A 173 8.51 -0.71 10.95
C MET A 173 7.08 -0.30 10.59
N LEU A 174 6.63 0.87 11.05
CA LEU A 174 5.26 1.36 10.79
C LEU A 174 5.10 1.75 9.31
N SER A 175 3.89 1.57 8.81
CA SER A 175 3.53 1.92 7.44
C SER A 175 3.36 3.43 7.23
N GLY A 176 3.16 4.19 8.32
CA GLY A 176 2.88 5.63 8.28
C GLY A 176 1.43 5.95 7.92
N VAL A 177 0.48 5.01 8.12
CA VAL A 177 -0.97 5.26 7.97
C VAL A 177 -1.53 6.09 9.11
N ALA A 178 -0.88 6.10 10.27
CA ALA A 178 -1.20 6.97 11.38
C ALA A 178 0.09 7.59 11.93
N SER A 179 -0.02 8.73 12.60
CA SER A 179 1.12 9.30 13.30
C SER A 179 1.56 8.37 14.45
N ASP A 180 2.86 8.34 14.75
CA ASP A 180 3.41 7.48 15.82
C ASP A 180 2.68 7.68 17.16
N LYS A 181 2.31 8.92 17.47
CA LYS A 181 1.57 9.26 18.70
C LYS A 181 0.16 8.64 18.70
N GLU A 182 -0.56 8.74 17.61
CA GLU A 182 -1.92 8.21 17.45
C GLU A 182 -1.89 6.68 17.49
N ALA A 183 -0.96 6.05 16.79
CA ALA A 183 -0.76 4.61 16.81
C ALA A 183 -0.44 4.10 18.22
N LEU A 184 0.41 4.80 18.99
CA LEU A 184 0.72 4.45 20.37
C LEU A 184 -0.51 4.55 21.31
N GLU A 185 -1.36 5.55 21.13
CA GLU A 185 -2.60 5.67 21.92
C GLU A 185 -3.60 4.55 21.59
N LEU A 186 -3.83 4.27 20.31
CA LEU A 186 -4.70 3.17 19.85
C LEU A 186 -4.20 1.80 20.33
N THR A 187 -2.87 1.61 20.36
CA THR A 187 -2.24 0.39 20.88
C THR A 187 -2.61 0.13 22.33
N LYS A 188 -2.86 1.14 23.17
CA LYS A 188 -3.27 0.97 24.57
C LYS A 188 -4.72 0.49 24.69
N ALA A 189 -5.58 0.91 23.77
CA ALA A 189 -7.03 0.64 23.81
C ALA A 189 -7.39 -0.78 23.34
N LEU A 190 -6.61 -1.35 22.40
CA LEU A 190 -6.91 -2.64 21.78
C LEU A 190 -5.97 -3.74 22.27
N THR A 191 -6.47 -4.96 22.45
CA THR A 191 -5.66 -6.14 22.78
C THR A 191 -5.08 -6.79 21.52
N SER A 192 -4.01 -7.58 21.65
CA SER A 192 -3.45 -8.32 20.51
C SER A 192 -4.47 -9.30 19.89
N ALA A 193 -5.35 -9.89 20.69
CA ALA A 193 -6.37 -10.81 20.21
C ALA A 193 -7.45 -10.10 19.39
N GLU A 194 -7.84 -8.88 19.76
CA GLU A 194 -8.75 -8.05 18.98
C GLU A 194 -8.12 -7.63 17.65
N LEU A 195 -6.87 -7.16 17.68
CA LEU A 195 -6.15 -6.76 16.49
C LEU A 195 -5.98 -7.93 15.49
N VAL A 196 -5.72 -9.15 15.97
CA VAL A 196 -5.64 -10.34 15.12
C VAL A 196 -7.00 -10.63 14.47
N ARG A 197 -8.09 -10.63 15.26
CA ARG A 197 -9.45 -10.83 14.72
C ARG A 197 -9.83 -9.75 13.69
N MET A 198 -9.52 -8.49 13.98
CA MET A 198 -9.75 -7.39 13.02
C MET A 198 -8.98 -7.62 11.72
N MET A 199 -7.71 -8.04 11.81
CA MET A 199 -6.91 -8.33 10.62
C MET A 199 -7.52 -9.46 9.78
N GLU A 200 -7.90 -10.58 10.42
CA GLU A 200 -8.56 -11.70 9.76
C GLU A 200 -9.85 -11.26 9.07
N ARG A 201 -10.66 -10.47 9.76
CA ARG A 201 -11.93 -9.97 9.24
C ARG A 201 -11.76 -9.02 8.05
N LEU A 202 -10.83 -8.08 8.14
CA LEU A 202 -10.49 -7.18 7.03
C LEU A 202 -10.02 -7.96 5.80
N GLN A 203 -9.13 -8.95 5.97
CA GLN A 203 -8.62 -9.79 4.88
C GLN A 203 -9.72 -10.63 4.23
N GLU A 204 -10.59 -11.26 5.02
CA GLU A 204 -11.74 -12.03 4.52
C GLU A 204 -12.69 -11.15 3.70
N THR A 205 -13.01 -9.96 4.21
CA THR A 205 -13.89 -9.01 3.53
C THR A 205 -13.29 -8.55 2.20
N MET A 206 -12.03 -8.15 2.19
CA MET A 206 -11.34 -7.71 0.96
C MET A 206 -11.24 -8.86 -0.06
N ALA A 207 -10.91 -10.07 0.37
CA ALA A 207 -10.89 -11.26 -0.50
C ALA A 207 -12.27 -11.57 -1.09
N GLY A 208 -13.34 -11.28 -0.35
CA GLY A 208 -14.73 -11.43 -0.77
C GLY A 208 -15.19 -10.44 -1.83
N PHE A 209 -14.58 -9.25 -1.93
CA PHE A 209 -15.03 -8.15 -2.80
C PHE A 209 -15.15 -8.48 -4.29
N THR A 210 -14.36 -9.43 -4.79
CA THR A 210 -14.44 -9.88 -6.19
C THR A 210 -15.70 -10.68 -6.50
N ARG A 211 -16.35 -11.26 -5.48
CA ARG A 211 -17.57 -12.10 -5.59
C ARG A 211 -18.79 -11.45 -4.94
N SER A 212 -18.60 -10.28 -4.32
CA SER A 212 -19.66 -9.61 -3.57
C SER A 212 -20.72 -9.00 -4.48
N ALA A 213 -21.98 -9.16 -4.09
CA ALA A 213 -23.10 -8.46 -4.69
C ALA A 213 -23.17 -7.00 -4.24
N SER A 214 -22.64 -6.67 -3.05
CA SER A 214 -22.61 -5.32 -2.50
C SER A 214 -21.42 -5.13 -1.58
N ARG A 215 -20.31 -4.61 -2.13
CA ARG A 215 -19.09 -4.29 -1.38
C ARG A 215 -19.37 -3.36 -0.18
N ARG A 216 -20.34 -2.46 -0.34
CA ARG A 216 -20.73 -1.55 0.73
C ARG A 216 -21.27 -2.32 1.94
N MET A 217 -22.19 -3.26 1.74
CA MET A 217 -22.77 -4.04 2.83
C MET A 217 -21.70 -4.90 3.53
N ASP A 218 -20.78 -5.48 2.76
CA ASP A 218 -19.70 -6.28 3.33
C ASP A 218 -18.75 -5.42 4.19
N ALA A 219 -18.43 -4.20 3.73
CA ALA A 219 -17.62 -3.27 4.49
C ALA A 219 -18.34 -2.76 5.76
N GLU A 220 -19.64 -2.48 5.70
CA GLU A 220 -20.47 -2.11 6.86
C GLU A 220 -20.49 -3.24 7.90
N LEU A 221 -20.67 -4.49 7.48
CA LEU A 221 -20.60 -5.66 8.36
C LEU A 221 -19.23 -5.83 9.00
N CYS A 222 -18.17 -5.63 8.24
CA CYS A 222 -16.80 -5.70 8.74
C CYS A 222 -16.51 -4.69 9.86
N ILE A 223 -17.15 -3.51 9.82
CA ILE A 223 -17.00 -2.48 10.85
C ILE A 223 -17.83 -2.79 12.10
N VAL A 224 -18.96 -3.49 11.95
CA VAL A 224 -19.87 -3.79 13.08
C VAL A 224 -19.40 -4.97 13.92
N GLU A 225 -18.70 -5.92 13.31
CA GLU A 225 -18.20 -7.16 13.95
C GLU A 225 -16.87 -6.96 14.66
#